data_24bfe479184404fc6a90b3b83e2dfe9b
#
_entry.id   24bfe479184404fc6a90b3b83e2dfe9b
#
_cell.length_a   1.000
_cell.length_b   1.000
_cell.length_c   1.000
_cell.angle_alpha   90.00
_cell.angle_beta   90.00
_cell.angle_gamma   90.00
#
_symmetry.space_group_name_H-M   'P 1'
#
loop_
_entity.id
_entity.type
_entity.pdbx_description
1 polymer ?
#
loop_
_entity_poly.entity_id
_entity_poly.type
_entity_poly.pdbx_seq_one_letter_code
_entity_poly.pdbx_strand_id
1 'polypeptide(L)'
;ETSKICAPSVSLIDQPVKIVASRLGDRFRVAGTAELAGINTDIRQDRIKPLLKWVEKYFPNVSTETYTPWAGLRPMTPNMMPITRESKMKGVFYHAGHGHLGWTLSAQTAQIVANKISQ
;
A
#
# COMPACT_ATOMS: atom_id res chain seq x y z
N GLU A 1 7.04 -17.77 9.43
CA GLU A 1 6.87 -18.25 8.04
C GLU A 1 5.59 -19.07 7.97
N THR A 2 4.65 -18.62 7.16
CA THR A 2 3.36 -19.31 7.03
C THR A 2 3.49 -20.41 5.98
N SER A 3 3.05 -21.61 6.29
CA SER A 3 2.98 -22.69 5.31
C SER A 3 2.24 -22.21 4.05
N LYS A 4 2.78 -22.54 2.87
CA LYS A 4 2.18 -22.21 1.57
C LYS A 4 0.72 -22.67 1.43
N ILE A 5 0.33 -23.67 2.22
CA ILE A 5 -0.99 -24.29 2.21
C ILE A 5 -2.04 -23.43 2.93
N CYS A 6 -1.64 -22.60 3.90
CA CYS A 6 -2.57 -21.84 4.73
C CYS A 6 -2.88 -20.43 4.20
N ALA A 7 -2.06 -19.90 3.29
CA ALA A 7 -2.27 -18.59 2.69
C ALA A 7 -3.20 -18.66 1.46
N PRO A 8 -4.06 -17.67 1.22
CA PRO A 8 -4.94 -17.66 0.06
C PRO A 8 -4.15 -17.63 -1.25
N SER A 9 -4.63 -18.32 -2.27
CA SER A 9 -4.00 -18.33 -3.61
C SER A 9 -4.27 -17.05 -4.39
N VAL A 10 -5.32 -16.30 -4.03
CA VAL A 10 -5.72 -15.03 -4.62
C VAL A 10 -5.71 -13.93 -3.55
N SER A 11 -5.50 -12.69 -3.97
CA SER A 11 -5.62 -11.55 -3.07
C SER A 11 -7.06 -11.33 -2.65
N LEU A 12 -7.28 -11.06 -1.38
CA LEU A 12 -8.59 -10.83 -0.77
C LEU A 12 -8.68 -9.43 -0.22
N ILE A 13 -9.86 -8.84 -0.31
CA ILE A 13 -10.15 -7.52 0.27
C ILE A 13 -11.38 -7.65 1.17
N ASP A 14 -11.22 -7.32 2.44
CA ASP A 14 -12.32 -7.11 3.37
C ASP A 14 -12.72 -5.63 3.31
N GLN A 15 -13.76 -5.34 2.55
CA GLN A 15 -14.19 -3.95 2.26
C GLN A 15 -14.63 -3.17 3.50
N PRO A 16 -15.44 -3.74 4.42
CA PRO A 16 -15.85 -3.04 5.63
C PRO A 16 -14.70 -2.54 6.49
N VAL A 17 -13.69 -3.36 6.72
CA VAL A 17 -12.55 -3.03 7.59
C VAL A 17 -11.30 -2.58 6.82
N LYS A 18 -11.36 -2.54 5.47
CA LYS A 18 -10.28 -2.10 4.59
C LYS A 18 -8.97 -2.88 4.79
N ILE A 19 -9.09 -4.19 5.02
CA ILE A 19 -7.94 -5.10 5.12
C ILE A 19 -7.76 -5.82 3.79
N VAL A 20 -6.51 -5.90 3.35
CA VAL A 20 -6.10 -6.64 2.14
C VAL A 20 -5.15 -7.75 2.56
N ALA A 21 -5.45 -8.98 2.14
CA ALA A 21 -4.61 -10.14 2.35
C ALA A 21 -4.10 -10.69 1.01
N SER A 22 -2.81 -11.00 0.94
CA SER A 22 -2.19 -11.52 -0.28
C SER A 22 -1.01 -12.42 0.04
N ARG A 23 -0.76 -13.40 -0.83
CA ARG A 23 0.44 -14.21 -0.78
C ARG A 23 1.51 -13.61 -1.69
N LEU A 24 2.69 -13.37 -1.12
CA LEU A 24 3.86 -12.86 -1.83
C LEU A 24 5.01 -13.89 -1.69
N GLY A 25 5.10 -14.80 -2.65
CA GLY A 25 6.02 -15.94 -2.57
C GLY A 25 5.66 -16.84 -1.37
N ASP A 26 6.57 -16.94 -0.42
CA ASP A 26 6.41 -17.76 0.79
C ASP A 26 5.82 -16.99 1.98
N ARG A 27 5.47 -15.72 1.79
CA ARG A 27 4.94 -14.86 2.84
C ARG A 27 3.45 -14.60 2.66
N PHE A 28 2.73 -14.67 3.75
CA PHE A 28 1.37 -14.15 3.85
C PHE A 28 1.43 -12.70 4.33
N ARG A 29 1.00 -11.78 3.49
CA ARG A 29 0.97 -10.35 3.79
C ARG A 29 -0.45 -9.91 4.07
N VAL A 30 -0.64 -9.24 5.21
CA VAL A 30 -1.88 -8.58 5.56
C VAL A 30 -1.62 -7.10 5.73
N ALA A 31 -2.34 -6.28 5.02
CA ALA A 31 -2.21 -4.83 5.05
C ALA A 31 -3.56 -4.20 5.39
N GLY A 32 -3.53 -3.23 6.25
CA GLY A 32 -4.69 -2.45 6.67
C GLY A 32 -4.22 -1.24 7.44
N THR A 33 -5.17 -0.46 7.96
CA THR A 33 -4.90 0.75 8.70
C THR A 33 -4.24 1.85 7.84
N ALA A 34 -4.92 2.96 7.68
CA ALA A 34 -4.38 4.18 7.11
C ALA A 34 -4.44 5.27 8.17
N GLU A 35 -3.33 5.99 8.36
CA GLU A 35 -3.22 7.07 9.34
C GLU A 35 -2.83 8.38 8.66
N LEU A 36 -3.47 9.47 9.07
CA LEU A 36 -3.10 10.83 8.68
C LEU A 36 -2.16 11.40 9.76
N ALA A 37 -0.98 10.82 9.87
CA ALA A 37 -0.01 11.09 10.93
C ALA A 37 1.21 11.92 10.47
N GLY A 38 1.15 12.53 9.28
CA GLY A 38 2.30 13.22 8.70
C GLY A 38 3.43 12.26 8.30
N ILE A 39 4.67 12.73 8.39
CA ILE A 39 5.85 11.91 8.09
C ILE A 39 6.23 11.13 9.34
N ASN A 40 5.50 10.06 9.61
CA ASN A 40 5.73 9.16 10.73
C ASN A 40 5.60 7.70 10.26
N THR A 41 6.57 6.88 10.62
CA THR A 41 6.62 5.44 10.33
C THR A 41 6.65 4.60 11.59
N ASP A 42 6.33 5.17 12.75
CA ASP A 42 6.27 4.43 14.01
C ASP A 42 5.22 3.33 13.95
N ILE A 43 5.64 2.14 14.40
CA ILE A 43 4.77 0.97 14.41
C ILE A 43 4.09 0.87 15.77
N ARG A 44 2.80 1.13 15.80
CA ARG A 44 1.97 1.08 16.99
C ARG A 44 1.26 -0.25 17.11
N GLN A 45 1.31 -0.85 18.28
CA GLN A 45 0.69 -2.17 18.53
C GLN A 45 -0.85 -2.13 18.46
N ASP A 46 -1.48 -1.02 18.79
CA ASP A 46 -2.93 -0.83 18.64
C ASP A 46 -3.38 -0.87 17.16
N ARG A 47 -2.46 -0.65 16.22
CA ARG A 47 -2.70 -0.75 14.77
C ARG A 47 -2.41 -2.15 14.22
N ILE A 48 -1.52 -2.90 14.84
CA ILE A 48 -1.19 -4.28 14.43
C ILE A 48 -2.20 -5.28 14.98
N LYS A 49 -2.60 -5.15 16.24
CA LYS A 49 -3.55 -6.08 16.89
C LYS A 49 -4.83 -6.37 16.11
N PRO A 50 -5.52 -5.37 15.49
CA PRO A 50 -6.70 -5.66 14.68
C PRO A 50 -6.42 -6.53 13.46
N LEU A 51 -5.23 -6.39 12.84
CA LEU A 51 -4.82 -7.19 11.70
C LEU A 51 -4.57 -8.65 12.11
N LEU A 52 -3.91 -8.87 13.24
CA LEU A 52 -3.69 -10.22 13.78
C LEU A 52 -5.01 -10.90 14.11
N LYS A 53 -5.92 -10.21 14.82
CA LYS A 53 -7.27 -10.73 15.13
C LYS A 53 -8.06 -11.08 13.85
N TRP A 54 -7.92 -10.29 12.81
CA TRP A 54 -8.54 -10.57 11.52
C TRP A 54 -7.95 -11.86 10.90
N VAL A 55 -6.63 -12.05 10.96
CA VAL A 55 -5.97 -13.29 10.50
C VAL A 55 -6.47 -14.50 11.31
N GLU A 56 -6.45 -14.43 12.61
CA GLU A 56 -6.92 -15.50 13.52
C GLU A 56 -8.36 -15.91 13.21
N LYS A 57 -9.20 -14.93 12.90
CA LYS A 57 -10.61 -15.18 12.58
C LYS A 57 -10.83 -15.90 11.25
N TYR A 58 -10.13 -15.46 10.19
CA TYR A 58 -10.40 -15.92 8.83
C TYR A 58 -9.40 -16.97 8.33
N PHE A 59 -8.24 -17.06 8.97
CA PHE A 59 -7.17 -18.00 8.64
C PHE A 59 -6.65 -18.71 9.90
N PRO A 60 -7.46 -19.49 10.59
CA PRO A 60 -7.09 -20.07 11.89
C PRO A 60 -5.88 -21.02 11.85
N ASN A 61 -5.52 -21.51 10.65
CA ASN A 61 -4.35 -22.36 10.45
C ASN A 61 -3.06 -21.56 10.20
N VAL A 62 -3.12 -20.23 10.21
CA VAL A 62 -1.96 -19.34 10.08
C VAL A 62 -1.52 -18.93 11.48
N SER A 63 -0.28 -19.26 11.85
CA SER A 63 0.27 -18.79 13.13
C SER A 63 0.48 -17.28 13.10
N THR A 64 0.05 -16.61 14.15
CA THR A 64 0.27 -15.17 14.40
C THR A 64 1.32 -14.92 15.50
N GLU A 65 1.99 -15.97 15.99
CA GLU A 65 3.00 -15.86 17.05
C GLU A 65 4.24 -15.09 16.57
N THR A 66 4.61 -15.29 15.31
CA THR A 66 5.73 -14.59 14.69
C THR A 66 5.27 -13.81 13.48
N TYR A 67 5.53 -12.51 13.47
CA TYR A 67 5.18 -11.63 12.36
C TYR A 67 6.20 -10.48 12.25
N THR A 68 6.36 -9.96 11.05
CA THR A 68 7.16 -8.76 10.79
C THR A 68 6.23 -7.58 10.53
N PRO A 69 6.07 -6.66 11.49
CA PRO A 69 5.27 -5.48 11.28
C PRO A 69 6.03 -4.48 10.39
N TRP A 70 5.30 -3.71 9.61
CA TRP A 70 5.89 -2.68 8.76
C TRP A 70 4.95 -1.48 8.64
N ALA A 71 5.52 -0.32 8.38
CA ALA A 71 4.81 0.90 8.04
C ALA A 71 5.47 1.53 6.81
N GLY A 72 4.72 2.31 6.05
CA GLY A 72 5.21 3.01 4.87
C GLY A 72 4.44 4.29 4.62
N LEU A 73 5.13 5.31 4.14
CA LEU A 73 4.53 6.57 3.75
C LEU A 73 3.86 6.44 2.40
N ARG A 74 2.64 6.97 2.30
CA ARG A 74 1.88 7.00 1.06
C ARG A 74 1.70 8.46 0.62
N PRO A 75 2.30 8.87 -0.50
CA PRO A 75 2.17 10.22 -1.00
C PRO A 75 0.79 10.44 -1.61
N MET A 76 -0.13 11.00 -0.83
CA MET A 76 -1.49 11.28 -1.26
C MET A 76 -1.70 12.79 -1.41
N THR A 77 -2.35 13.16 -2.50
CA THR A 77 -2.87 14.52 -2.70
C THR A 77 -4.29 14.63 -2.13
N PRO A 78 -4.78 15.83 -1.75
CA PRO A 78 -6.13 15.99 -1.21
C PRO A 78 -7.26 15.52 -2.15
N ASN A 79 -7.06 15.64 -3.45
CA ASN A 79 -8.02 15.22 -4.47
C ASN A 79 -7.75 13.80 -4.99
N MET A 80 -6.77 13.09 -4.41
CA MET A 80 -6.34 11.73 -4.79
C MET A 80 -5.84 11.60 -6.25
N MET A 81 -5.57 12.71 -6.93
CA MET A 81 -5.04 12.73 -8.29
C MET A 81 -3.53 12.94 -8.28
N PRO A 82 -2.76 12.19 -9.08
CA PRO A 82 -1.32 12.39 -9.19
C PRO A 82 -0.98 13.76 -9.81
N ILE A 83 0.15 14.29 -9.40
CA ILE A 83 0.71 15.54 -9.97
C ILE A 83 1.65 15.16 -11.09
N THR A 84 1.25 15.45 -12.33
CA THR A 84 2.00 15.12 -13.57
C THR A 84 2.15 16.38 -14.44
N ARG A 85 2.91 17.36 -13.96
CA ARG A 85 3.04 18.66 -14.62
C ARG A 85 4.42 19.26 -14.48
N GLU A 86 4.75 20.21 -15.33
CA GLU A 86 5.89 21.09 -15.12
C GLU A 86 5.67 21.97 -13.89
N SER A 87 6.76 22.27 -13.20
CA SER A 87 6.77 23.19 -12.06
C SER A 87 6.80 24.66 -12.57
N LYS A 88 6.79 25.60 -11.61
CA LYS A 88 7.07 27.01 -11.94
C LYS A 88 8.53 27.27 -12.36
N MET A 89 9.42 26.35 -12.03
CA MET A 89 10.82 26.39 -12.47
C MET A 89 10.92 25.63 -13.80
N LYS A 90 11.38 26.29 -14.84
CA LYS A 90 11.56 25.70 -16.17
C LYS A 90 12.47 24.45 -16.09
N GLY A 91 12.08 23.38 -16.76
CA GLY A 91 12.82 22.12 -16.80
C GLY A 91 12.67 21.23 -15.57
N VAL A 92 11.84 21.61 -14.58
CA VAL A 92 11.52 20.79 -13.41
C VAL A 92 10.10 20.26 -13.55
N PHE A 93 9.95 18.93 -13.49
CA PHE A 93 8.67 18.25 -13.67
C PHE A 93 8.29 17.48 -12.40
N TYR A 94 6.99 17.49 -12.07
CA TYR A 94 6.43 16.69 -10.99
C TYR A 94 5.83 15.39 -11.55
N HIS A 95 6.16 14.28 -10.90
CA HIS A 95 5.56 12.98 -11.11
C HIS A 95 5.39 12.29 -9.75
N ALA A 96 4.35 12.67 -9.02
CA ALA A 96 4.19 12.29 -7.61
C ALA A 96 2.72 12.27 -7.18
N GLY A 97 2.45 11.89 -5.93
CA GLY A 97 1.12 11.98 -5.34
C GLY A 97 0.14 10.90 -5.80
N HIS A 98 0.63 9.75 -6.24
CA HIS A 98 -0.20 8.66 -6.80
C HIS A 98 -1.04 7.90 -5.78
N GLY A 99 -0.85 8.14 -4.47
CA GLY A 99 -1.60 7.47 -3.41
C GLY A 99 -1.50 5.95 -3.49
N HIS A 100 -2.64 5.28 -3.45
CA HIS A 100 -2.73 3.82 -3.55
C HIS A 100 -2.78 3.28 -4.99
N LEU A 101 -2.85 4.16 -5.99
CA LEU A 101 -2.97 3.80 -7.40
C LEU A 101 -1.65 3.96 -8.18
N GLY A 102 -0.52 4.14 -7.50
CA GLY A 102 0.77 4.39 -8.14
C GLY A 102 1.15 3.33 -9.17
N TRP A 103 0.99 2.07 -8.81
CA TRP A 103 1.26 0.97 -9.74
C TRP A 103 0.30 0.98 -10.94
N THR A 104 -0.99 1.12 -10.68
CA THR A 104 -2.05 1.10 -11.72
C THR A 104 -1.90 2.25 -12.72
N LEU A 105 -1.54 3.44 -12.24
CA LEU A 105 -1.46 4.64 -13.07
C LEU A 105 -0.06 4.90 -13.63
N SER A 106 0.95 4.10 -13.28
CA SER A 106 2.36 4.35 -13.58
C SER A 106 2.64 4.59 -15.07
N ALA A 107 2.16 3.72 -15.94
CA ALA A 107 2.40 3.82 -17.39
C ALA A 107 1.78 5.10 -17.98
N GLN A 108 0.52 5.37 -17.67
CA GLN A 108 -0.19 6.55 -18.18
C GLN A 108 0.43 7.86 -17.69
N THR A 109 0.74 7.94 -16.39
CA THR A 109 1.32 9.16 -15.82
C THR A 109 2.75 9.39 -16.25
N ALA A 110 3.53 8.33 -16.47
CA ALA A 110 4.86 8.42 -17.05
C ALA A 110 4.81 8.96 -18.49
N GLN A 111 3.87 8.47 -19.32
CA GLN A 111 3.69 8.96 -20.68
C GLN A 111 3.33 10.45 -20.72
N ILE A 112 2.44 10.89 -19.80
CA ILE A 112 2.07 12.32 -19.69
C ILE A 112 3.29 13.19 -19.40
N VAL A 113 4.15 12.78 -18.48
CA VAL A 113 5.35 13.54 -18.11
C VAL A 113 6.39 13.49 -19.23
N ALA A 114 6.61 12.33 -19.84
CA ALA A 114 7.53 12.18 -20.97
C ALA A 114 7.17 13.11 -22.15
N ASN A 115 5.89 13.16 -22.51
CA ASN A 115 5.41 14.05 -23.56
C ASN A 115 5.65 15.55 -23.25
N LYS A 116 5.58 15.94 -21.97
CA LYS A 116 5.86 17.32 -21.54
C LYS A 116 7.34 17.66 -21.55
N ILE A 117 8.21 16.69 -21.31
CA ILE A 117 9.66 16.87 -21.37
C ILE A 117 10.15 17.01 -22.82
N SER A 118 9.47 16.35 -23.75
CA SER A 118 9.84 16.31 -25.17
C SER A 118 9.33 17.51 -25.99
N GLN A 119 8.58 18.42 -25.39
CA GLN A 119 8.07 19.66 -25.98
C GLN A 119 9.04 20.83 -25.71
#